data_ef72fa38e2199cb99463f7e142fc8035
#
_entry.id   ef72fa38e2199cb99463f7e142fc8035
#
_cell.length_a   1.000
_cell.length_b   1.000
_cell.length_c   1.000
_cell.angle_alpha   90.00
_cell.angle_beta   90.00
_cell.angle_gamma   90.00
#
_symmetry.space_group_name_H-M   'P 1'
#
loop_
_entity.id
_entity.type
_entity.pdbx_description
1 polymer ?
#
loop_
_entity_poly.entity_id
_entity_poly.type
_entity_poly.pdbx_seq_one_letter_code
_entity_poly.pdbx_strand_id
1 'polypeptide(L)'
;HLILWDEEDLEIVGAYRFMPTAIQLAKRGLEGIYSYSLFHYDGRMDDVLQHGIELGRSFIQPRYWGRRGLDYLWSGIGAYLARYPHYRYLFGPVSISGGLPPAARDLLVAFYRLWFPATHPLAESRRPYPASLPDVLAQFGGEDYNDDLARLKSLLGNLGCAIPPLYKQYSEVCEPGGVQFIDFGSDPDFNNCVDGLVLVDLTYLKANRYQRYIGAHLGAQKSA
;
A
#
# COMPACT_ATOMS: atom_id res chain seq x y z
N HIS A 1 -5.36 -3.77 -15.59
CA HIS A 1 -3.97 -3.43 -15.29
C HIS A 1 -3.66 -2.02 -15.76
N LEU A 2 -2.92 -1.31 -14.96
CA LEU A 2 -2.28 -0.06 -15.32
C LEU A 2 -0.86 -0.38 -15.76
N ILE A 3 -0.46 0.08 -16.94
CA ILE A 3 0.85 -0.21 -17.53
C ILE A 3 1.55 1.11 -17.79
N LEU A 4 2.78 1.25 -17.33
CA LEU A 4 3.69 2.33 -17.69
C LEU A 4 4.57 1.84 -18.82
N TRP A 5 4.53 2.55 -19.95
CA TRP A 5 5.19 2.19 -21.19
C TRP A 5 6.27 3.20 -21.55
N ASP A 6 7.40 2.71 -22.04
CA ASP A 6 8.46 3.52 -22.63
C ASP A 6 8.30 3.50 -24.16
N GLU A 7 8.01 4.67 -24.75
CA GLU A 7 7.75 4.80 -26.19
C GLU A 7 9.04 4.77 -27.02
N GLU A 8 10.19 5.11 -26.42
CA GLU A 8 11.48 5.08 -27.12
C GLU A 8 12.01 3.65 -27.23
N ASP A 9 12.00 2.94 -26.11
CA ASP A 9 12.53 1.58 -26.02
C ASP A 9 11.48 0.49 -26.33
N LEU A 10 10.22 0.89 -26.52
CA LEU A 10 9.07 0.01 -26.76
C LEU A 10 8.92 -1.10 -25.70
N GLU A 11 9.06 -0.73 -24.41
CA GLU A 11 9.07 -1.67 -23.30
C GLU A 11 8.13 -1.28 -22.17
N ILE A 12 7.70 -2.28 -21.40
CA ILE A 12 6.97 -2.06 -20.15
C ILE A 12 7.96 -1.59 -19.09
N VAL A 13 7.80 -0.38 -18.59
CA VAL A 13 8.57 0.18 -17.47
C VAL A 13 8.14 -0.42 -16.14
N GLY A 14 6.83 -0.58 -15.99
CA GLY A 14 6.21 -1.11 -14.78
C GLY A 14 4.72 -1.28 -14.93
N ALA A 15 4.10 -1.90 -13.95
CA ALA A 15 2.65 -2.08 -13.93
C ALA A 15 2.08 -2.12 -12.52
N TYR A 16 0.76 -1.94 -12.44
CA TYR A 16 -0.06 -2.15 -11.25
C TYR A 16 -1.27 -3.01 -11.62
N ARG A 17 -1.58 -4.06 -10.86
CA ARG A 17 -2.89 -4.68 -10.91
C ARG A 17 -3.86 -3.79 -10.14
N PHE A 18 -4.99 -3.56 -10.73
CA PHE A 18 -5.94 -2.56 -10.32
C PHE A 18 -7.34 -3.15 -10.54
N MET A 19 -8.09 -3.35 -9.47
CA MET A 19 -9.33 -4.11 -9.53
C MET A 19 -10.43 -3.45 -8.69
N PRO A 20 -11.44 -2.85 -9.32
CA PRO A 20 -12.67 -2.44 -8.65
C PRO A 20 -13.36 -3.64 -8.00
N THR A 21 -13.47 -3.63 -6.67
CA THR A 21 -13.86 -4.84 -5.92
C THR A 21 -15.33 -5.16 -6.01
N ALA A 22 -16.22 -4.16 -6.05
CA ALA A 22 -17.67 -4.40 -6.23
C ALA A 22 -17.99 -5.20 -7.51
N ILE A 23 -17.30 -4.89 -8.62
CA ILE A 23 -17.45 -5.62 -9.88
C ILE A 23 -16.98 -7.07 -9.75
N GLN A 24 -15.88 -7.27 -9.05
CA GLN A 24 -15.31 -8.60 -8.86
C GLN A 24 -16.16 -9.45 -7.90
N LEU A 25 -16.66 -8.84 -6.83
CA LEU A 25 -17.60 -9.48 -5.90
C LEU A 25 -18.84 -10.00 -6.61
N ALA A 26 -19.45 -9.16 -7.47
CA ALA A 26 -20.63 -9.56 -8.23
C ALA A 26 -20.37 -10.74 -9.18
N LYS A 27 -19.13 -10.90 -9.68
CA LYS A 27 -18.76 -11.96 -10.63
C LYS A 27 -18.29 -13.23 -9.96
N ARG A 28 -17.53 -13.15 -8.87
CA ARG A 28 -16.79 -14.28 -8.28
C ARG A 28 -16.87 -14.37 -6.76
N GLY A 29 -17.62 -13.48 -6.11
CA GLY A 29 -17.63 -13.41 -4.66
C GLY A 29 -16.26 -13.02 -4.08
N LEU A 30 -16.06 -13.27 -2.80
CA LEU A 30 -14.82 -12.98 -2.08
C LEU A 30 -13.59 -13.70 -2.66
N GLU A 31 -13.78 -14.91 -3.20
CA GLU A 31 -12.72 -15.71 -3.83
C GLU A 31 -12.08 -15.00 -5.03
N GLY A 32 -12.77 -14.01 -5.60
CA GLY A 32 -12.24 -13.17 -6.67
C GLY A 32 -11.31 -12.07 -6.19
N ILE A 33 -11.23 -11.79 -4.88
CA ILE A 33 -10.40 -10.77 -4.26
C ILE A 33 -9.07 -11.40 -3.82
N TYR A 34 -7.95 -10.89 -4.32
CA TYR A 34 -6.66 -11.53 -4.04
C TYR A 34 -6.29 -11.49 -2.56
N SER A 35 -6.45 -10.34 -1.91
CA SER A 35 -6.12 -10.20 -0.50
C SER A 35 -7.01 -11.07 0.40
N TYR A 36 -8.19 -11.51 -0.05
CA TYR A 36 -8.99 -12.49 0.67
C TYR A 36 -8.29 -13.86 0.79
N SER A 37 -7.42 -14.22 -0.14
CA SER A 37 -6.61 -15.44 -0.03
C SER A 37 -5.57 -15.37 1.10
N LEU A 38 -5.16 -14.17 1.50
CA LEU A 38 -4.14 -13.92 2.53
C LEU A 38 -4.76 -13.53 3.89
N PHE A 39 -5.96 -12.93 3.87
CA PHE A 39 -6.61 -12.37 5.06
C PHE A 39 -8.05 -12.84 5.16
N HIS A 40 -8.52 -13.10 6.37
CA HIS A 40 -9.92 -13.26 6.71
C HIS A 40 -10.55 -11.89 6.87
N TYR A 41 -11.62 -11.59 6.14
CA TYR A 41 -12.35 -10.34 6.29
C TYR A 41 -13.42 -10.44 7.36
N ASP A 42 -13.53 -9.41 8.19
CA ASP A 42 -14.68 -9.15 9.04
C ASP A 42 -15.80 -8.47 8.22
N GLY A 43 -17.05 -8.56 8.66
CA GLY A 43 -18.19 -7.94 7.96
C GLY A 43 -18.08 -6.42 7.80
N ARG A 44 -17.26 -5.77 8.61
CA ARG A 44 -16.93 -4.33 8.46
C ARG A 44 -16.11 -4.01 7.22
N MET A 45 -15.54 -5.01 6.56
CA MET A 45 -14.84 -4.84 5.27
C MET A 45 -15.82 -4.56 4.12
N ASP A 46 -17.13 -4.78 4.28
CA ASP A 46 -18.12 -4.66 3.20
C ASP A 46 -18.14 -3.27 2.57
N ASP A 47 -18.07 -2.19 3.35
CA ASP A 47 -18.01 -0.83 2.80
C ASP A 47 -16.74 -0.61 1.95
N VAL A 48 -15.59 -1.11 2.42
CA VAL A 48 -14.34 -1.05 1.66
C VAL A 48 -14.46 -1.83 0.36
N LEU A 49 -15.10 -3.00 0.38
CA LEU A 49 -15.27 -3.84 -0.79
C LEU A 49 -16.26 -3.24 -1.82
N GLN A 50 -17.28 -2.52 -1.37
CA GLN A 50 -18.24 -1.85 -2.26
C GLN A 50 -17.69 -0.59 -2.92
N HIS A 51 -16.85 0.16 -2.20
CA HIS A 51 -16.34 1.47 -2.66
C HIS A 51 -14.83 1.47 -2.90
N GLY A 52 -14.21 0.29 -2.94
CA GLY A 52 -12.77 0.15 -3.00
C GLY A 52 -12.24 -0.36 -4.33
N ILE A 53 -10.94 -0.15 -4.47
CA ILE A 53 -10.12 -0.72 -5.53
C ILE A 53 -8.99 -1.49 -4.87
N GLU A 54 -8.91 -2.79 -5.16
CA GLU A 54 -7.75 -3.58 -4.74
C GLU A 54 -6.57 -3.31 -5.67
N LEU A 55 -5.47 -2.88 -5.08
CA LEU A 55 -4.17 -2.69 -5.72
C LEU A 55 -3.25 -3.87 -5.40
N GLY A 56 -2.43 -4.26 -6.36
CA GLY A 56 -1.45 -5.33 -6.12
C GLY A 56 -0.54 -5.58 -7.32
N ARG A 57 0.38 -6.51 -7.14
CA ARG A 57 1.34 -6.94 -8.17
C ARG A 57 2.02 -5.77 -8.89
N SER A 58 2.41 -4.75 -8.12
CA SER A 58 3.12 -3.61 -8.64
C SER A 58 4.59 -3.96 -8.84
N PHE A 59 5.15 -3.47 -9.93
CA PHE A 59 6.58 -3.53 -10.16
C PHE A 59 7.05 -2.37 -11.02
N ILE A 60 8.32 -2.05 -10.89
CA ILE A 60 9.11 -1.23 -11.82
C ILE A 60 10.33 -2.05 -12.19
N GLN A 61 10.63 -2.15 -13.48
CA GLN A 61 11.83 -2.86 -13.93
C GLN A 61 13.10 -2.25 -13.34
N PRO A 62 14.11 -3.06 -12.96
CA PRO A 62 15.33 -2.57 -12.27
C PRO A 62 16.04 -1.44 -12.99
N ARG A 63 16.10 -1.46 -14.32
CA ARG A 63 16.75 -0.41 -15.11
C ARG A 63 16.11 0.98 -14.97
N TYR A 64 14.87 1.04 -14.47
CA TYR A 64 14.14 2.30 -14.21
C TYR A 64 14.08 2.69 -12.73
N TRP A 65 14.76 1.95 -11.84
CA TRP A 65 14.81 2.29 -10.43
C TRP A 65 15.51 3.64 -10.21
N GLY A 66 15.13 4.34 -9.14
CA GLY A 66 15.63 5.69 -8.87
C GLY A 66 15.01 6.78 -9.74
N ARG A 67 14.12 6.43 -10.70
CA ARG A 67 13.36 7.36 -11.52
C ARG A 67 11.92 7.51 -11.00
N ARG A 68 11.10 8.29 -11.71
CA ARG A 68 9.72 8.62 -11.31
C ARG A 68 8.67 7.55 -11.69
N GLY A 69 9.06 6.31 -12.01
CA GLY A 69 8.14 5.28 -12.51
C GLY A 69 6.96 5.00 -11.58
N LEU A 70 7.19 4.87 -10.27
CA LEU A 70 6.12 4.68 -9.30
C LEU A 70 5.17 5.89 -9.24
N ASP A 71 5.70 7.11 -9.33
CA ASP A 71 4.92 8.34 -9.34
C ASP A 71 4.01 8.44 -10.57
N TYR A 72 4.49 8.02 -11.74
CA TYR A 72 3.67 7.94 -12.96
C TYR A 72 2.56 6.89 -12.85
N LEU A 73 2.83 5.73 -12.25
CA LEU A 73 1.78 4.74 -11.98
C LEU A 73 0.72 5.31 -11.03
N TRP A 74 1.12 6.05 -10.00
CA TRP A 74 0.16 6.73 -9.11
C TRP A 74 -0.63 7.84 -9.81
N SER A 75 -0.03 8.56 -10.76
CA SER A 75 -0.76 9.50 -11.61
C SER A 75 -1.82 8.79 -12.46
N GLY A 76 -1.51 7.61 -12.99
CA GLY A 76 -2.49 6.78 -13.71
C GLY A 76 -3.64 6.29 -12.83
N ILE A 77 -3.37 5.90 -11.57
CA ILE A 77 -4.43 5.58 -10.59
C ILE A 77 -5.31 6.82 -10.37
N GLY A 78 -4.68 7.99 -10.19
CA GLY A 78 -5.38 9.25 -10.00
C GLY A 78 -6.25 9.65 -11.18
N ALA A 79 -5.80 9.43 -12.42
CA ALA A 79 -6.59 9.66 -13.62
C ALA A 79 -7.86 8.80 -13.64
N TYR A 80 -7.77 7.56 -13.20
CA TYR A 80 -8.94 6.69 -13.06
C TYR A 80 -9.89 7.20 -11.96
N LEU A 81 -9.37 7.58 -10.80
CA LEU A 81 -10.17 8.14 -9.71
C LEU A 81 -10.86 9.45 -10.09
N ALA A 82 -10.21 10.30 -10.88
CA ALA A 82 -10.81 11.51 -11.44
C ALA A 82 -12.04 11.20 -12.32
N ARG A 83 -11.99 10.09 -13.08
CA ARG A 83 -13.09 9.63 -13.93
C ARG A 83 -14.19 8.92 -13.15
N TYR A 84 -13.86 8.26 -12.04
CA TYR A 84 -14.77 7.46 -11.23
C TYR A 84 -14.71 7.87 -9.75
N PRO A 85 -15.22 9.08 -9.41
CA PRO A 85 -15.05 9.68 -8.08
C PRO A 85 -15.86 9.00 -6.96
N HIS A 86 -16.64 7.96 -7.27
CA HIS A 86 -17.38 7.17 -6.28
C HIS A 86 -16.49 6.17 -5.52
N TYR A 87 -15.26 5.91 -6.01
CA TYR A 87 -14.31 5.09 -5.25
C TYR A 87 -13.72 5.91 -4.11
N ARG A 88 -13.81 5.37 -2.92
CA ARG A 88 -13.33 5.98 -1.68
C ARG A 88 -12.07 5.33 -1.16
N TYR A 89 -11.88 4.03 -1.39
CA TYR A 89 -10.80 3.28 -0.79
C TYR A 89 -9.85 2.70 -1.84
N LEU A 90 -8.54 2.78 -1.52
CA LEU A 90 -7.54 1.93 -2.14
C LEU A 90 -7.02 0.97 -1.09
N PHE A 91 -6.92 -0.31 -1.39
CA PHE A 91 -6.40 -1.28 -0.44
C PHE A 91 -5.71 -2.44 -1.14
N GLY A 92 -4.98 -3.24 -0.38
CA GLY A 92 -4.34 -4.46 -0.88
C GLY A 92 -3.10 -4.82 -0.10
N PRO A 93 -2.52 -6.00 -0.36
CA PRO A 93 -1.29 -6.41 0.30
C PRO A 93 -0.09 -5.65 -0.26
N VAL A 94 0.76 -5.17 0.63
CA VAL A 94 2.07 -4.60 0.31
C VAL A 94 3.15 -5.40 1.02
N SER A 95 4.12 -5.89 0.24
CA SER A 95 5.09 -6.87 0.72
C SER A 95 6.37 -6.24 1.22
N ILE A 96 6.85 -6.71 2.37
CA ILE A 96 8.23 -6.60 2.83
C ILE A 96 8.96 -7.84 2.36
N SER A 97 10.02 -7.68 1.58
CA SER A 97 10.74 -8.81 0.98
C SER A 97 11.24 -9.82 2.03
N GLY A 98 11.02 -11.10 1.77
CA GLY A 98 11.59 -12.18 2.58
C GLY A 98 13.13 -12.24 2.56
N GLY A 99 13.76 -11.59 1.58
CA GLY A 99 15.22 -11.43 1.53
C GLY A 99 15.82 -10.40 2.49
N LEU A 100 14.98 -9.56 3.14
CA LEU A 100 15.47 -8.66 4.17
C LEU A 100 15.79 -9.43 5.46
N PRO A 101 16.80 -9.01 6.24
CA PRO A 101 17.08 -9.58 7.55
C PRO A 101 15.80 -9.61 8.43
N PRO A 102 15.59 -10.66 9.26
CA PRO A 102 14.44 -10.73 10.17
C PRO A 102 14.27 -9.46 10.99
N ALA A 103 15.35 -8.94 11.59
CA ALA A 103 15.32 -7.71 12.38
C ALA A 103 14.82 -6.49 11.61
N ALA A 104 15.15 -6.38 10.30
CA ALA A 104 14.64 -5.29 9.46
C ALA A 104 13.14 -5.43 9.20
N ARG A 105 12.65 -6.65 8.98
CA ARG A 105 11.21 -6.92 8.83
C ARG A 105 10.45 -6.60 10.10
N ASP A 106 10.99 -7.00 11.24
CA ASP A 106 10.42 -6.75 12.57
C ASP A 106 10.31 -5.25 12.87
N LEU A 107 11.37 -4.48 12.59
CA LEU A 107 11.37 -3.02 12.73
C LEU A 107 10.31 -2.35 11.86
N LEU A 108 10.18 -2.78 10.59
CA LEU A 108 9.16 -2.25 9.69
C LEU A 108 7.75 -2.55 10.20
N VAL A 109 7.46 -3.81 10.54
CA VAL A 109 6.13 -4.20 11.06
C VAL A 109 5.79 -3.44 12.33
N ALA A 110 6.74 -3.36 13.29
CA ALA A 110 6.53 -2.64 14.55
C ALA A 110 6.22 -1.15 14.31
N PHE A 111 7.00 -0.48 13.46
CA PHE A 111 6.79 0.93 13.13
C PHE A 111 5.43 1.17 12.47
N TYR A 112 5.05 0.36 11.46
CA TYR A 112 3.79 0.56 10.76
C TYR A 112 2.56 0.18 11.60
N ARG A 113 2.66 -0.78 12.51
CA ARG A 113 1.62 -1.06 13.51
C ARG A 113 1.46 0.08 14.51
N LEU A 114 2.54 0.73 14.90
CA LEU A 114 2.53 1.84 15.86
C LEU A 114 1.91 3.11 15.24
N TRP A 115 2.33 3.49 14.04
CA TRP A 115 2.00 4.79 13.45
C TRP A 115 0.81 4.78 12.51
N PHE A 116 0.44 3.61 12.01
CA PHE A 116 -0.69 3.42 11.07
C PHE A 116 -1.62 2.29 11.53
N PRO A 117 -2.05 2.30 12.80
CA PRO A 117 -2.87 1.22 13.32
C PRO A 117 -4.24 1.19 12.66
N ALA A 118 -4.83 0.00 12.57
CA ALA A 118 -6.22 -0.15 12.21
C ALA A 118 -7.13 0.44 13.29
N THR A 119 -8.08 1.27 12.92
CA THR A 119 -9.09 1.81 13.84
C THR A 119 -10.12 0.76 14.25
N HIS A 120 -10.32 -0.24 13.38
CA HIS A 120 -11.21 -1.37 13.59
C HIS A 120 -10.58 -2.64 13.02
N PRO A 121 -10.85 -3.83 13.59
CA PRO A 121 -10.41 -5.10 13.03
C PRO A 121 -11.24 -5.42 11.77
N LEU A 122 -10.80 -4.93 10.61
CA LEU A 122 -11.44 -5.14 9.32
C LEU A 122 -11.08 -6.50 8.71
N ALA A 123 -9.90 -7.00 9.03
CA ALA A 123 -9.41 -8.29 8.55
C ALA A 123 -8.30 -8.81 9.46
N GLU A 124 -8.10 -10.12 9.44
CA GLU A 124 -7.02 -10.80 10.15
C GLU A 124 -6.24 -11.68 9.19
N SER A 125 -4.93 -11.71 9.33
CA SER A 125 -4.09 -12.55 8.48
C SER A 125 -4.38 -14.04 8.74
N ARG A 126 -4.46 -14.83 7.66
CA ARG A 126 -4.56 -16.30 7.75
C ARG A 126 -3.29 -16.94 8.28
N ARG A 127 -2.15 -16.25 8.19
CA ARG A 127 -0.83 -16.64 8.70
C ARG A 127 -0.19 -15.43 9.39
N PRO A 128 -0.64 -15.07 10.59
CA PRO A 128 -0.21 -13.84 11.27
C PRO A 128 1.32 -13.75 11.39
N TYR A 129 1.86 -12.59 11.06
CA TYR A 129 3.25 -12.30 11.40
C TYR A 129 3.37 -12.09 12.91
N PRO A 130 4.33 -12.73 13.59
CA PRO A 130 4.42 -12.66 15.03
C PRO A 130 4.41 -11.23 15.56
N ALA A 131 3.42 -10.94 16.41
CA ALA A 131 3.25 -9.60 16.98
C ALA A 131 4.25 -9.31 18.11
N SER A 132 4.97 -10.31 18.56
CA SER A 132 5.76 -10.23 19.76
C SER A 132 7.14 -9.69 19.48
N LEU A 133 7.22 -8.38 19.63
CA LEU A 133 8.54 -7.79 19.71
C LEU A 133 8.48 -6.62 20.68
N PRO A 134 8.20 -6.85 21.99
CA PRO A 134 8.28 -5.79 22.99
C PRO A 134 9.58 -5.01 22.88
N ASP A 135 10.71 -5.72 22.67
CA ASP A 135 12.03 -5.12 22.52
C ASP A 135 12.17 -4.28 21.23
N VAL A 136 11.48 -4.68 20.16
CA VAL A 136 11.49 -3.93 18.90
C VAL A 136 10.56 -2.72 18.99
N LEU A 137 9.38 -2.85 19.59
CA LEU A 137 8.49 -1.73 19.86
C LEU A 137 9.13 -0.71 20.78
N ALA A 138 9.90 -1.15 21.78
CA ALA A 138 10.67 -0.30 22.69
C ALA A 138 11.76 0.55 21.97
N GLN A 139 12.06 0.27 20.69
CA GLN A 139 12.93 1.12 19.87
C GLN A 139 12.26 2.42 19.46
N PHE A 140 10.93 2.50 19.54
CA PHE A 140 10.13 3.66 19.11
C PHE A 140 9.46 4.30 20.33
N GLY A 141 9.50 5.65 20.40
CA GLY A 141 8.90 6.40 21.50
C GLY A 141 7.38 6.49 21.42
N GLY A 142 6.84 6.50 20.20
CA GLY A 142 5.41 6.63 19.95
C GLY A 142 4.84 8.03 20.19
N GLU A 143 5.70 9.02 20.48
CA GLU A 143 5.30 10.40 20.78
C GLU A 143 5.44 11.33 19.57
N ASP A 144 6.50 11.19 18.79
CA ASP A 144 6.74 11.97 17.57
C ASP A 144 7.06 11.06 16.39
N TYR A 145 6.26 11.22 15.32
CA TYR A 145 6.40 10.45 14.08
C TYR A 145 7.74 10.66 13.38
N ASN A 146 8.23 11.90 13.35
CA ASN A 146 9.46 12.22 12.62
C ASN A 146 10.69 11.68 13.35
N ASP A 147 10.68 11.71 14.68
CA ASP A 147 11.74 11.13 15.50
C ASP A 147 11.80 9.62 15.33
N ASP A 148 10.65 8.95 15.42
CA ASP A 148 10.57 7.51 15.23
C ASP A 148 10.89 7.10 13.78
N LEU A 149 10.50 7.90 12.78
CA LEU A 149 10.88 7.66 11.39
C LEU A 149 12.39 7.83 11.17
N ALA A 150 13.01 8.82 11.80
CA ALA A 150 14.47 8.99 11.75
C ALA A 150 15.17 7.81 12.44
N ARG A 151 14.64 7.36 13.58
CA ARG A 151 15.11 6.17 14.28
C ARG A 151 15.01 4.91 13.43
N LEU A 152 13.84 4.67 12.80
CA LEU A 152 13.66 3.54 11.87
C LEU A 152 14.69 3.56 10.74
N LYS A 153 14.89 4.72 10.09
CA LYS A 153 15.88 4.86 9.01
C LYS A 153 17.30 4.54 9.48
N SER A 154 17.67 5.01 10.67
CA SER A 154 18.98 4.73 11.27
C SER A 154 19.16 3.24 11.53
N LEU A 155 18.19 2.59 12.17
CA LEU A 155 18.23 1.15 12.50
C LEU A 155 18.29 0.29 11.22
N LEU A 156 17.46 0.60 10.21
CA LEU A 156 17.50 -0.09 8.93
C LEU A 156 18.84 0.14 8.21
N GLY A 157 19.38 1.37 8.25
CA GLY A 157 20.68 1.70 7.67
C GLY A 157 21.82 0.86 8.26
N ASN A 158 21.80 0.63 9.57
CA ASN A 158 22.78 -0.25 10.25
C ASN A 158 22.69 -1.72 9.78
N LEU A 159 21.52 -2.13 9.27
CA LEU A 159 21.30 -3.45 8.67
C LEU A 159 21.52 -3.48 7.15
N GLY A 160 22.01 -2.39 6.56
CA GLY A 160 22.14 -2.25 5.10
C GLY A 160 20.82 -2.20 4.33
N CYS A 161 19.74 -1.80 5.01
CA CYS A 161 18.38 -1.80 4.49
C CYS A 161 17.79 -0.38 4.42
N ALA A 162 16.68 -0.26 3.71
CA ALA A 162 15.89 0.98 3.66
C ALA A 162 14.40 0.65 3.71
N ILE A 163 13.58 1.66 4.00
CA ILE A 163 12.12 1.53 3.93
C ILE A 163 11.72 1.23 2.49
N PRO A 164 10.93 0.17 2.23
CA PRO A 164 10.49 -0.16 0.89
C PRO A 164 9.72 1.02 0.25
N PRO A 165 9.93 1.32 -1.05
CA PRO A 165 9.33 2.49 -1.71
C PRO A 165 7.82 2.57 -1.59
N LEU A 166 7.11 1.44 -1.68
CA LEU A 166 5.65 1.40 -1.56
C LEU A 166 5.16 1.74 -0.15
N TYR A 167 5.85 1.26 0.89
CA TYR A 167 5.53 1.60 2.28
C TYR A 167 5.64 3.11 2.50
N LYS A 168 6.72 3.72 2.01
CA LYS A 168 6.90 5.17 2.04
C LYS A 168 5.80 5.89 1.24
N GLN A 169 5.48 5.40 0.04
CA GLN A 169 4.46 6.02 -0.80
C GLN A 169 3.09 6.04 -0.11
N TYR A 170 2.66 4.90 0.47
CA TYR A 170 1.39 4.83 1.18
C TYR A 170 1.36 5.73 2.42
N SER A 171 2.41 5.71 3.25
CA SER A 171 2.44 6.51 4.49
C SER A 171 2.45 8.02 4.25
N GLU A 172 2.81 8.48 3.05
CA GLU A 172 2.92 9.91 2.73
C GLU A 172 1.70 10.50 1.98
N VAL A 173 0.72 9.68 1.54
CA VAL A 173 -0.34 10.19 0.65
C VAL A 173 -1.48 10.89 1.38
N CYS A 174 -1.79 10.50 2.63
CA CYS A 174 -2.91 11.02 3.41
C CYS A 174 -2.46 11.82 4.62
N GLU A 175 -3.38 12.62 5.14
CA GLU A 175 -3.32 13.17 6.49
C GLU A 175 -3.41 12.02 7.53
N PRO A 176 -3.04 12.27 8.80
CA PRO A 176 -3.13 11.25 9.85
C PRO A 176 -4.50 10.59 9.92
N GLY A 177 -4.52 9.26 10.07
CA GLY A 177 -5.73 8.44 10.10
C GLY A 177 -6.24 7.97 8.74
N GLY A 178 -5.79 8.57 7.63
CA GLY A 178 -6.22 8.19 6.28
C GLY A 178 -5.52 6.95 5.71
N VAL A 179 -4.44 6.50 6.33
CA VAL A 179 -3.76 5.25 5.98
C VAL A 179 -3.71 4.34 7.19
N GLN A 180 -4.06 3.08 7.02
CA GLN A 180 -4.04 2.07 8.07
C GLN A 180 -3.40 0.79 7.55
N PHE A 181 -2.59 0.13 8.35
CA PHE A 181 -2.17 -1.25 8.13
C PHE A 181 -3.04 -2.15 9.01
N ILE A 182 -3.96 -2.87 8.37
CA ILE A 182 -5.01 -3.62 9.05
C ILE A 182 -4.42 -4.80 9.81
N ASP A 183 -3.57 -5.58 9.15
CA ASP A 183 -2.79 -6.65 9.78
C ASP A 183 -1.59 -7.02 8.91
N PHE A 184 -0.69 -7.83 9.48
CA PHE A 184 0.51 -8.33 8.81
C PHE A 184 0.55 -9.85 8.85
N GLY A 185 0.85 -10.47 7.72
CA GLY A 185 0.96 -11.91 7.59
C GLY A 185 2.18 -12.36 6.80
N SER A 186 2.53 -13.62 6.95
CA SER A 186 3.58 -14.25 6.16
C SER A 186 3.00 -14.92 4.92
N ASP A 187 3.62 -14.71 3.76
CA ASP A 187 3.29 -15.40 2.51
C ASP A 187 4.43 -16.34 2.07
N PRO A 188 4.34 -17.64 2.42
CA PRO A 188 5.35 -18.61 2.01
C PRO A 188 5.41 -18.83 0.50
N ASP A 189 4.28 -18.63 -0.20
CA ASP A 189 4.19 -18.84 -1.64
C ASP A 189 4.82 -17.66 -2.42
N PHE A 190 5.11 -16.56 -1.71
CA PHE A 190 5.83 -15.41 -2.25
C PHE A 190 7.15 -15.15 -1.49
N ASN A 191 8.04 -16.16 -1.52
CA ASN A 191 9.38 -16.11 -0.93
C ASN A 191 9.40 -15.69 0.56
N ASN A 192 8.44 -16.16 1.35
CA ASN A 192 8.30 -15.81 2.76
C ASN A 192 8.31 -14.30 3.02
N CYS A 193 7.73 -13.50 2.14
CA CYS A 193 7.54 -12.09 2.39
C CYS A 193 6.56 -11.85 3.54
N VAL A 194 6.58 -10.66 4.09
CA VAL A 194 5.58 -10.19 5.05
C VAL A 194 4.65 -9.23 4.33
N ASP A 195 3.39 -9.61 4.20
CA ASP A 195 2.38 -8.78 3.60
C ASP A 195 1.63 -7.96 4.65
N GLY A 196 1.68 -6.63 4.53
CA GLY A 196 0.80 -5.74 5.25
C GLY A 196 -0.44 -5.43 4.42
N LEU A 197 -1.63 -5.69 4.96
CA LEU A 197 -2.87 -5.25 4.33
C LEU A 197 -3.07 -3.77 4.59
N VAL A 198 -2.74 -2.94 3.60
CA VAL A 198 -2.89 -1.49 3.68
C VAL A 198 -4.28 -1.06 3.20
N LEU A 199 -4.86 -0.09 3.90
CA LEU A 199 -6.09 0.63 3.53
C LEU A 199 -5.78 2.12 3.46
N VAL A 200 -6.18 2.76 2.37
CA VAL A 200 -6.09 4.20 2.14
C VAL A 200 -7.51 4.74 1.95
N ASP A 201 -7.95 5.63 2.83
CA ASP A 201 -9.19 6.38 2.68
C ASP A 201 -8.89 7.68 1.92
N LEU A 202 -9.38 7.77 0.69
CA LEU A 202 -9.13 8.89 -0.22
C LEU A 202 -9.74 10.22 0.27
N THR A 203 -10.66 10.17 1.23
CA THR A 203 -11.20 11.40 1.84
C THR A 203 -10.16 12.14 2.70
N TYR A 204 -9.08 11.45 3.09
CA TYR A 204 -7.96 12.00 3.85
C TYR A 204 -6.75 12.36 2.95
N LEU A 205 -6.87 12.31 1.62
CA LEU A 205 -5.74 12.68 0.75
C LEU A 205 -5.24 14.09 1.08
N LYS A 206 -3.92 14.23 1.25
CA LYS A 206 -3.29 15.55 1.39
C LYS A 206 -3.60 16.41 0.17
N ALA A 207 -3.89 17.68 0.36
CA ALA A 207 -4.28 18.60 -0.71
C ALA A 207 -3.28 18.63 -1.87
N ASN A 208 -1.97 18.61 -1.59
CA ASN A 208 -0.92 18.56 -2.61
C ASN A 208 -0.90 17.23 -3.38
N ARG A 209 -1.22 16.10 -2.71
CA ARG A 209 -1.32 14.78 -3.35
C ARG A 209 -2.58 14.67 -4.19
N TYR A 210 -3.70 15.20 -3.69
CA TYR A 210 -4.94 15.28 -4.46
C TYR A 210 -4.71 16.07 -5.76
N GLN A 211 -4.14 17.28 -5.68
CA GLN A 211 -3.88 18.10 -6.85
C GLN A 211 -2.92 17.41 -7.84
N ARG A 212 -1.89 16.75 -7.33
CA ARG A 212 -0.90 16.06 -8.17
C ARG A 212 -1.48 14.87 -8.91
N TYR A 213 -2.24 14.00 -8.24
CA TYR A 213 -2.67 12.72 -8.80
C TYR A 213 -4.08 12.76 -9.38
N ILE A 214 -5.02 13.52 -8.80
CA ILE A 214 -6.41 13.55 -9.22
C ILE A 214 -6.74 14.88 -9.92
N GLY A 215 -6.45 16.00 -9.27
CA GLY A 215 -6.79 17.35 -9.74
C GLY A 215 -6.21 17.65 -11.12
N ALA A 216 -4.99 17.21 -11.40
CA ALA A 216 -4.34 17.37 -12.71
C ALA A 216 -5.16 16.77 -13.88
N HIS A 217 -6.04 15.81 -13.62
CA HIS A 217 -6.84 15.12 -14.63
C HIS A 217 -8.28 15.62 -14.73
N LEU A 218 -8.78 16.45 -13.79
CA LEU A 218 -10.15 16.98 -13.82
C LEU A 218 -10.38 18.02 -14.92
N GLY A 219 -9.33 18.71 -15.36
CA GLY A 219 -9.38 19.70 -16.44
C GLY A 219 -9.42 19.12 -17.85
N ALA A 220 -8.88 17.93 -18.05
CA ALA A 220 -8.78 17.29 -19.37
C ALA A 220 -10.12 16.75 -19.91
N GLN A 221 -11.14 16.62 -19.05
CA GLN A 221 -12.46 16.09 -19.44
C GLN A 221 -13.40 17.14 -20.03
N LYS A 222 -13.06 18.44 -20.02
CA LYS A 222 -13.89 19.51 -20.58
C LYS A 222 -13.60 19.81 -22.05
N SER A 223 -12.68 19.11 -22.68
CA SER A 223 -12.19 19.38 -24.05
C SER A 223 -12.34 18.18 -25.01
N ALA A 224 -13.15 17.18 -24.69
CA ALA A 224 -13.39 16.02 -25.56
C ALA A 224 -14.88 15.86 -25.85
#